data_2e3ade3fd75d870bc0270929ace94a85
#
_entry.id   2e3ade3fd75d870bc0270929ace94a85
#
_cell.length_a   1.000
_cell.length_b   1.000
_cell.length_c   1.000
_cell.angle_alpha   90.00
_cell.angle_beta   90.00
_cell.angle_gamma   90.00
#
_symmetry.space_group_name_H-M   'P 1'
#
loop_
_entity.id
_entity.type
_entity.pdbx_description
1 polymer ?
#
loop_
_entity_poly.entity_id
_entity_poly.type
_entity_poly.pdbx_seq_one_letter_code
_entity_poly.pdbx_strand_id
1 'polypeptide(L)'
;MKKIFAIVAAALVAFSFTSCQKENTGSNFFKITVSNIEATTADLSVVPADENAWYNVGIYYAEDVVKYTADTIAAELVAEIASYVEAGYGLDVLAQYNSVFKGKLETSLSELPANTELTVIAYRLVEQGGTVVLGDVSYKNFKTKELAIAGKETLTLAGVYDDEVAEEGWYQIMAYSEDEKYFLSLSPDPVESLTQDIKYADLDLEWSYLYVGDDKYSLTDAAYKVTMNGETMTATGKLVASNGIEYQFTAVCEPYVDEEAVAPAKVRAAKTVAGLQHKALKVVRM
;
A
#
# COMPACT_ATOMS: atom_id res chain seq x y z
N MET A 1 -26.68 -53.35 32.11
CA MET A 1 -25.51 -52.75 31.42
C MET A 1 -25.85 -51.29 31.05
N LYS A 2 -25.40 -50.36 31.87
CA LYS A 2 -25.67 -48.91 31.69
C LYS A 2 -24.58 -48.33 30.81
N LYS A 3 -24.93 -47.80 29.63
CA LYS A 3 -24.00 -47.08 28.75
C LYS A 3 -23.99 -45.60 29.22
N ILE A 4 -22.83 -45.19 29.70
CA ILE A 4 -22.55 -43.79 30.06
C ILE A 4 -22.15 -43.07 28.80
N PHE A 5 -22.93 -42.11 28.31
CA PHE A 5 -22.54 -41.18 27.30
C PHE A 5 -21.72 -40.05 27.96
N ALA A 6 -20.44 -39.99 27.71
CA ALA A 6 -19.61 -38.86 28.05
C ALA A 6 -19.82 -37.75 27.00
N ILE A 7 -20.49 -36.67 27.44
CA ILE A 7 -20.59 -35.44 26.70
C ILE A 7 -19.26 -34.70 26.87
N VAL A 8 -18.42 -34.69 25.82
CA VAL A 8 -17.25 -33.81 25.77
C VAL A 8 -17.77 -32.42 25.43
N ALA A 9 -17.93 -31.57 26.43
CA ALA A 9 -18.12 -30.15 26.23
C ALA A 9 -16.78 -29.56 25.75
N ALA A 10 -16.68 -29.29 24.46
CA ALA A 10 -15.59 -28.48 23.89
C ALA A 10 -15.79 -27.05 24.39
N ALA A 11 -15.06 -26.67 25.43
CA ALA A 11 -14.92 -25.29 25.84
C ALA A 11 -14.16 -24.55 24.74
N LEU A 12 -14.87 -23.80 23.92
CA LEU A 12 -14.31 -22.74 23.10
C LEU A 12 -13.73 -21.69 24.05
N VAL A 13 -12.46 -21.85 24.39
CA VAL A 13 -11.69 -20.75 24.99
C VAL A 13 -11.53 -19.72 23.90
N ALA A 14 -12.41 -18.72 23.93
CA ALA A 14 -12.16 -17.47 23.22
C ALA A 14 -10.88 -16.89 23.84
N PHE A 15 -9.74 -17.17 23.22
CA PHE A 15 -8.55 -16.38 23.44
C PHE A 15 -8.88 -14.99 22.91
N SER A 16 -9.39 -14.15 23.79
CA SER A 16 -9.24 -12.72 23.65
C SER A 16 -7.72 -12.48 23.67
N PHE A 17 -7.11 -12.46 22.50
CA PHE A 17 -5.82 -11.85 22.34
C PHE A 17 -6.00 -10.36 22.67
N THR A 18 -5.96 -10.03 23.95
CA THR A 18 -5.41 -8.76 24.35
C THR A 18 -3.97 -8.83 23.89
N SER A 19 -3.74 -8.40 22.65
CA SER A 19 -2.44 -8.09 22.13
C SER A 19 -1.83 -7.10 23.14
N CYS A 20 -1.05 -7.61 24.10
CA CYS A 20 -0.01 -6.83 24.72
C CYS A 20 0.94 -6.46 23.58
N GLN A 21 0.61 -5.38 22.87
CA GLN A 21 1.53 -4.75 21.98
C GLN A 21 2.74 -4.38 22.84
N LYS A 22 3.82 -5.16 22.70
CA LYS A 22 5.12 -4.69 23.14
C LYS A 22 5.29 -3.33 22.47
N GLU A 23 5.34 -2.28 23.27
CA GLU A 23 5.76 -0.98 22.82
C GLU A 23 7.20 -1.16 22.33
N ASN A 24 7.37 -1.35 21.02
CA ASN A 24 8.68 -1.34 20.41
C ASN A 24 9.03 0.13 20.23
N THR A 25 9.53 0.71 21.31
CA THR A 25 9.98 2.09 21.34
C THR A 25 11.46 2.09 20.93
N GLY A 26 11.77 2.60 19.74
CA GLY A 26 13.09 3.12 19.44
C GLY A 26 13.44 4.21 20.47
N SER A 27 13.24 5.47 20.18
CA SER A 27 13.29 6.56 21.17
C SER A 27 11.89 6.87 21.72
N ASN A 28 11.80 7.46 22.90
CA ASN A 28 10.55 7.97 23.47
C ASN A 28 10.21 9.40 22.95
N PHE A 29 10.82 9.82 21.86
CA PHE A 29 10.62 11.17 21.33
C PHE A 29 9.22 11.37 20.74
N PHE A 30 8.64 10.33 20.13
CA PHE A 30 7.27 10.40 19.59
C PHE A 30 6.32 9.48 20.36
N LYS A 31 5.17 10.02 20.75
CA LYS A 31 4.02 9.24 21.18
C LYS A 31 3.14 8.96 19.96
N ILE A 32 3.19 7.73 19.47
CA ILE A 32 2.39 7.27 18.32
C ILE A 32 1.18 6.51 18.84
N THR A 33 -0.01 6.90 18.41
CA THR A 33 -1.27 6.23 18.74
C THR A 33 -2.01 5.91 17.45
N VAL A 34 -2.39 4.64 17.27
CA VAL A 34 -3.29 4.19 16.21
C VAL A 34 -4.56 3.71 16.87
N SER A 35 -5.71 4.21 16.44
CA SER A 35 -7.01 3.92 17.02
C SER A 35 -8.08 3.77 15.93
N ASN A 36 -9.29 3.35 16.31
CA ASN A 36 -10.40 3.15 15.38
C ASN A 36 -10.00 2.31 14.14
N ILE A 37 -9.19 1.26 14.41
CA ILE A 37 -8.64 0.41 13.34
C ILE A 37 -9.78 -0.41 12.75
N GLU A 38 -10.01 -0.24 11.45
CA GLU A 38 -10.95 -1.01 10.63
C GLU A 38 -10.19 -1.82 9.56
N ALA A 39 -10.88 -2.39 8.60
CA ALA A 39 -10.25 -3.21 7.56
C ALA A 39 -9.35 -2.38 6.64
N THR A 40 -9.78 -1.17 6.27
CA THR A 40 -9.09 -0.31 5.31
C THR A 40 -8.84 1.10 5.82
N THR A 41 -9.17 1.37 7.09
CA THR A 41 -9.02 2.70 7.71
C THR A 41 -8.50 2.59 9.14
N ALA A 42 -7.87 3.65 9.63
CA ALA A 42 -7.51 3.84 11.04
C ALA A 42 -7.30 5.32 11.33
N ASP A 43 -7.36 5.72 12.60
CA ASP A 43 -6.96 7.05 13.03
C ASP A 43 -5.53 7.01 13.57
N LEU A 44 -4.70 7.97 13.14
CA LEU A 44 -3.33 8.15 13.56
C LEU A 44 -3.16 9.45 14.32
N SER A 45 -2.49 9.40 15.47
CA SER A 45 -1.99 10.56 16.19
C SER A 45 -0.51 10.38 16.49
N VAL A 46 0.30 11.40 16.13
CA VAL A 46 1.74 11.48 16.43
C VAL A 46 2.00 12.77 17.18
N VAL A 47 2.57 12.64 18.38
CA VAL A 47 2.90 13.78 19.24
C VAL A 47 4.41 13.75 19.52
N PRO A 48 5.20 14.71 18.98
CA PRO A 48 6.60 14.82 19.30
C PRO A 48 6.81 15.38 20.72
N ALA A 49 7.92 15.03 21.36
CA ALA A 49 8.31 15.57 22.67
C ALA A 49 8.67 17.08 22.59
N ASP A 50 9.13 17.54 21.44
CA ASP A 50 9.36 18.95 21.11
C ASP A 50 8.44 19.35 19.96
N GLU A 51 7.46 20.21 20.22
CA GLU A 51 6.48 20.69 19.23
C GLU A 51 7.12 21.51 18.09
N ASN A 52 8.36 21.98 18.27
CA ASN A 52 9.11 22.71 17.26
C ASN A 52 9.99 21.82 16.40
N ALA A 53 10.14 20.55 16.74
CA ALA A 53 10.94 19.63 15.96
C ALA A 53 10.27 19.31 14.62
N TRP A 54 11.06 19.34 13.56
CA TRP A 54 10.66 18.79 12.27
C TRP A 54 10.72 17.27 12.30
N TYR A 55 9.75 16.62 11.66
CA TYR A 55 9.71 15.16 11.57
C TYR A 55 8.95 14.71 10.32
N ASN A 56 9.11 13.44 9.99
CA ASN A 56 8.29 12.77 8.98
C ASN A 56 7.66 11.52 9.57
N VAL A 57 6.60 11.02 8.93
CA VAL A 57 5.85 9.83 9.32
C VAL A 57 5.57 9.00 8.06
N GLY A 58 5.84 7.70 8.15
CA GLY A 58 5.49 6.74 7.11
C GLY A 58 4.78 5.52 7.68
N ILE A 59 4.08 4.78 6.80
CA ILE A 59 3.41 3.53 7.13
C ILE A 59 3.98 2.44 6.22
N TYR A 60 4.41 1.34 6.82
CA TYR A 60 5.14 0.26 6.16
C TYR A 60 4.53 -1.09 6.50
N TYR A 61 4.74 -2.08 5.66
CA TYR A 61 4.46 -3.46 6.04
C TYR A 61 5.39 -3.88 7.19
N ALA A 62 4.84 -4.55 8.22
CA ALA A 62 5.64 -4.93 9.37
C ALA A 62 6.79 -5.89 8.99
N GLU A 63 6.61 -6.72 7.97
CA GLU A 63 7.64 -7.60 7.44
C GLU A 63 8.84 -6.84 6.86
N ASP A 64 8.62 -5.69 6.20
CA ASP A 64 9.68 -4.85 5.67
C ASP A 64 10.48 -4.21 6.81
N VAL A 65 9.78 -3.77 7.87
CA VAL A 65 10.46 -3.22 9.06
C VAL A 65 11.26 -4.28 9.81
N VAL A 66 10.84 -5.53 9.79
CA VAL A 66 11.63 -6.67 10.32
C VAL A 66 12.88 -6.90 9.47
N LYS A 67 12.77 -6.81 8.14
CA LYS A 67 13.87 -7.05 7.20
C LYS A 67 14.91 -5.92 7.20
N TYR A 68 14.47 -4.67 7.16
CA TYR A 68 15.34 -3.52 6.95
C TYR A 68 15.60 -2.66 8.20
N THR A 69 14.84 -2.85 9.28
CA THR A 69 14.79 -2.05 10.51
C THR A 69 14.20 -0.64 10.32
N ALA A 70 13.53 -0.13 11.35
CA ALA A 70 12.94 1.22 11.31
C ALA A 70 14.00 2.33 11.13
N ASP A 71 15.17 2.16 11.73
CA ASP A 71 16.27 3.14 11.62
C ASP A 71 16.85 3.19 10.20
N THR A 72 16.99 2.05 9.51
CA THR A 72 17.47 2.01 8.13
C THR A 72 16.48 2.65 7.18
N ILE A 73 15.20 2.30 7.30
CA ILE A 73 14.12 2.90 6.49
C ILE A 73 14.08 4.42 6.69
N ALA A 74 14.14 4.88 7.95
CA ALA A 74 14.17 6.30 8.26
C ALA A 74 15.42 7.00 7.68
N ALA A 75 16.59 6.36 7.72
CA ALA A 75 17.82 6.93 7.19
C ALA A 75 17.78 7.13 5.67
N GLU A 76 17.21 6.19 4.91
CA GLU A 76 17.05 6.31 3.47
C GLU A 76 16.12 7.48 3.10
N LEU A 77 14.99 7.61 3.80
CA LEU A 77 14.05 8.70 3.58
C LEU A 77 14.61 10.07 3.99
N VAL A 78 15.40 10.13 5.06
CA VAL A 78 16.10 11.37 5.44
C VAL A 78 17.10 11.77 4.38
N ALA A 79 17.80 10.82 3.74
CA ALA A 79 18.70 11.12 2.64
C ALA A 79 17.97 11.72 1.42
N GLU A 80 16.74 11.25 1.13
CA GLU A 80 15.90 11.86 0.10
C GLU A 80 15.50 13.30 0.48
N ILE A 81 14.99 13.52 1.71
CA ILE A 81 14.64 14.85 2.20
C ILE A 81 15.86 15.78 2.18
N ALA A 82 17.03 15.29 2.58
CA ALA A 82 18.28 16.04 2.58
C ALA A 82 18.63 16.54 1.17
N SER A 83 18.40 15.73 0.14
CA SER A 83 18.64 16.13 -1.26
C SER A 83 17.77 17.32 -1.69
N TYR A 84 16.52 17.39 -1.23
CA TYR A 84 15.64 18.54 -1.47
C TYR A 84 16.12 19.78 -0.72
N VAL A 85 16.55 19.61 0.54
CA VAL A 85 17.08 20.74 1.35
C VAL A 85 18.37 21.28 0.72
N GLU A 86 19.28 20.44 0.26
CA GLU A 86 20.49 20.81 -0.45
C GLU A 86 20.21 21.49 -1.80
N ALA A 87 19.11 21.13 -2.46
CA ALA A 87 18.59 21.79 -3.66
C ALA A 87 17.95 23.17 -3.36
N GLY A 88 17.89 23.59 -2.10
CA GLY A 88 17.38 24.89 -1.66
C GLY A 88 15.91 24.92 -1.23
N TYR A 89 15.25 23.78 -1.09
CA TYR A 89 13.90 23.71 -0.53
C TYR A 89 13.98 23.69 1.00
N GLY A 90 13.44 24.69 1.68
CA GLY A 90 13.33 24.70 3.14
C GLY A 90 12.32 23.68 3.66
N LEU A 91 12.48 23.20 4.89
CA LEU A 91 11.52 22.25 5.51
C LEU A 91 10.11 22.85 5.64
N ASP A 92 9.99 24.16 5.77
CA ASP A 92 8.71 24.90 5.74
C ASP A 92 8.01 24.81 4.37
N VAL A 93 8.76 24.76 3.28
CA VAL A 93 8.22 24.52 1.93
C VAL A 93 7.79 23.06 1.81
N LEU A 94 8.60 22.09 2.23
CA LEU A 94 8.25 20.66 2.20
C LEU A 94 7.01 20.35 3.06
N ALA A 95 6.80 21.09 4.15
CA ALA A 95 5.61 20.95 5.00
C ALA A 95 4.31 21.33 4.28
N GLN A 96 4.35 22.26 3.32
CA GLN A 96 3.17 22.65 2.52
C GLN A 96 2.71 21.49 1.60
N TYR A 97 3.57 20.54 1.32
CA TYR A 97 3.27 19.33 0.53
C TYR A 97 3.04 18.08 1.40
N ASN A 98 2.85 18.26 2.73
CA ASN A 98 2.71 17.16 3.69
C ASN A 98 3.87 16.14 3.66
N SER A 99 5.06 16.58 3.21
CA SER A 99 6.25 15.74 3.19
C SER A 99 7.00 15.75 4.51
N VAL A 100 6.81 16.76 5.35
CA VAL A 100 7.33 16.87 6.72
C VAL A 100 6.32 17.58 7.61
N PHE A 101 6.42 17.37 8.92
CA PHE A 101 5.45 17.87 9.91
C PHE A 101 6.15 18.59 11.07
N LYS A 102 5.36 19.40 11.79
CA LYS A 102 5.75 20.07 13.02
C LYS A 102 4.58 20.07 13.99
N GLY A 103 4.86 19.92 15.29
CA GLY A 103 3.80 19.81 16.30
C GLY A 103 3.01 18.51 16.24
N LYS A 104 1.80 18.48 16.79
CA LYS A 104 0.92 17.32 16.81
C LYS A 104 0.32 17.06 15.42
N LEU A 105 0.42 15.81 14.94
CA LEU A 105 -0.30 15.32 13.76
C LEU A 105 -1.50 14.49 14.22
N GLU A 106 -2.68 14.76 13.67
CA GLU A 106 -3.88 13.93 13.76
C GLU A 106 -4.46 13.77 12.37
N THR A 107 -4.63 12.55 11.91
CA THR A 107 -5.15 12.26 10.58
C THR A 107 -5.86 10.91 10.55
N SER A 108 -6.83 10.77 9.64
CA SER A 108 -7.42 9.48 9.33
C SER A 108 -6.66 8.85 8.16
N LEU A 109 -6.29 7.60 8.33
CA LEU A 109 -5.67 6.77 7.31
C LEU A 109 -6.76 6.09 6.51
N SER A 110 -6.60 6.03 5.20
CA SER A 110 -7.49 5.33 4.26
C SER A 110 -6.68 4.42 3.35
N GLU A 111 -7.37 3.55 2.61
CA GLU A 111 -6.76 2.64 1.63
C GLU A 111 -5.70 1.69 2.24
N LEU A 112 -5.83 1.39 3.54
CA LEU A 112 -4.97 0.40 4.19
C LEU A 112 -5.29 -1.01 3.66
N PRO A 113 -4.29 -1.88 3.49
CA PRO A 113 -4.54 -3.29 3.19
C PRO A 113 -5.25 -3.97 4.36
N ALA A 114 -6.29 -4.76 4.07
CA ALA A 114 -7.05 -5.48 5.08
C ALA A 114 -6.26 -6.66 5.66
N ASN A 115 -6.56 -7.05 6.91
CA ASN A 115 -5.95 -8.18 7.64
C ASN A 115 -4.40 -8.16 7.65
N THR A 116 -3.79 -6.98 7.60
CA THR A 116 -2.36 -6.79 7.38
C THR A 116 -1.70 -6.18 8.62
N GLU A 117 -0.53 -6.69 8.97
CA GLU A 117 0.32 -6.10 10.01
C GLU A 117 1.13 -4.96 9.41
N LEU A 118 0.96 -3.78 9.99
CA LEU A 118 1.56 -2.53 9.55
C LEU A 118 2.35 -1.89 10.69
N THR A 119 3.32 -1.06 10.32
CA THR A 119 4.14 -0.28 11.25
C THR A 119 4.11 1.19 10.86
N VAL A 120 3.70 2.05 11.77
CA VAL A 120 3.94 3.49 11.67
C VAL A 120 5.36 3.77 12.15
N ILE A 121 6.15 4.49 11.37
CA ILE A 121 7.48 4.98 11.76
C ILE A 121 7.42 6.51 11.75
N ALA A 122 7.79 7.15 12.86
CA ALA A 122 7.99 8.58 12.97
C ALA A 122 9.46 8.85 13.27
N TYR A 123 10.08 9.77 12.54
CA TYR A 123 11.50 10.09 12.70
C TYR A 123 11.75 11.59 12.62
N ARG A 124 12.64 12.05 13.52
CA ARG A 124 13.01 13.43 13.65
C ARG A 124 14.00 13.85 12.56
N LEU A 125 13.81 15.05 12.02
CA LEU A 125 14.71 15.71 11.10
C LEU A 125 15.51 16.76 11.88
N VAL A 126 16.82 16.65 11.88
CA VAL A 126 17.71 17.61 12.57
C VAL A 126 18.47 18.41 11.54
N GLU A 127 18.22 19.73 11.50
CA GLU A 127 18.97 20.63 10.62
C GLU A 127 20.42 20.73 11.08
N GLN A 128 21.36 20.44 10.19
CA GLN A 128 22.79 20.47 10.47
C GLN A 128 23.59 20.85 9.22
N GLY A 129 24.32 21.94 9.29
CA GLY A 129 25.27 22.32 8.23
C GLY A 129 24.62 22.62 6.87
N GLY A 130 23.36 23.07 6.83
CA GLY A 130 22.62 23.39 5.60
C GLY A 130 21.94 22.19 4.95
N THR A 131 21.89 21.05 5.63
CA THR A 131 21.16 19.86 5.26
C THR A 131 20.37 19.32 6.45
N VAL A 132 19.77 18.14 6.35
CA VAL A 132 19.10 17.45 7.46
C VAL A 132 19.72 16.08 7.68
N VAL A 133 19.74 15.66 8.94
CA VAL A 133 20.21 14.34 9.38
C VAL A 133 19.14 13.65 10.22
N LEU A 134 19.20 12.32 10.27
CA LEU A 134 18.30 11.50 11.08
C LEU A 134 18.54 11.79 12.58
N GLY A 135 17.45 12.09 13.28
CA GLY A 135 17.42 12.17 14.74
C GLY A 135 16.75 10.94 15.36
N ASP A 136 15.85 11.19 16.31
CA ASP A 136 15.11 10.14 17.02
C ASP A 136 14.15 9.40 16.09
N VAL A 137 14.08 8.06 16.21
CA VAL A 137 13.13 7.20 15.51
C VAL A 137 12.24 6.51 16.53
N SER A 138 10.94 6.56 16.32
CA SER A 138 9.95 5.83 17.10
C SER A 138 9.01 5.08 16.14
N TYR A 139 8.51 3.92 16.53
CA TYR A 139 7.59 3.16 15.70
C TYR A 139 6.51 2.43 16.49
N LYS A 140 5.39 2.15 15.85
CA LYS A 140 4.22 1.49 16.43
C LYS A 140 3.62 0.50 15.44
N ASN A 141 3.54 -0.76 15.84
CA ASN A 141 2.87 -1.79 15.06
C ASN A 141 1.37 -1.77 15.34
N PHE A 142 0.58 -2.05 14.30
CA PHE A 142 -0.85 -2.29 14.40
C PHE A 142 -1.28 -3.29 13.32
N LYS A 143 -2.47 -3.85 13.46
CA LYS A 143 -3.03 -4.76 12.47
C LYS A 143 -4.40 -4.27 12.06
N THR A 144 -4.66 -4.15 10.75
CA THR A 144 -5.99 -3.89 10.21
C THR A 144 -6.90 -5.09 10.40
N LYS A 145 -8.21 -4.85 10.51
CA LYS A 145 -9.19 -5.92 10.59
C LYS A 145 -9.30 -6.66 9.27
N GLU A 146 -9.85 -7.86 9.32
CA GLU A 146 -10.26 -8.58 8.13
C GLU A 146 -11.45 -7.83 7.48
N LEU A 147 -11.41 -7.69 6.14
CA LEU A 147 -12.53 -7.14 5.40
C LEU A 147 -13.64 -8.21 5.30
N ALA A 148 -14.81 -7.88 5.79
CA ALA A 148 -15.97 -8.76 5.64
C ALA A 148 -16.37 -8.83 4.15
N ILE A 149 -16.41 -10.04 3.59
CA ILE A 149 -16.90 -10.24 2.22
C ILE A 149 -18.41 -10.08 2.20
N ALA A 150 -18.87 -8.98 1.59
CA ALA A 150 -20.29 -8.65 1.47
C ALA A 150 -21.00 -9.41 0.32
N GLY A 151 -20.23 -9.88 -0.66
CA GLY A 151 -20.76 -10.60 -1.82
C GLY A 151 -19.66 -11.18 -2.71
N LYS A 152 -20.08 -11.94 -3.73
CA LYS A 152 -19.18 -12.51 -4.74
C LYS A 152 -19.77 -12.27 -6.13
N GLU A 153 -18.92 -11.86 -7.05
CA GLU A 153 -19.28 -11.63 -8.45
C GLU A 153 -18.27 -12.31 -9.37
N THR A 154 -18.67 -12.57 -10.61
CA THR A 154 -17.78 -13.12 -11.64
C THR A 154 -17.71 -12.16 -12.80
N LEU A 155 -16.50 -11.80 -13.23
CA LEU A 155 -16.25 -10.87 -14.31
C LEU A 155 -15.64 -11.60 -15.51
N THR A 156 -16.19 -11.35 -16.69
CA THR A 156 -15.55 -11.69 -17.97
C THR A 156 -15.18 -10.38 -18.64
N LEU A 157 -13.89 -10.18 -18.85
CA LEU A 157 -13.32 -8.92 -19.30
C LEU A 157 -12.51 -9.14 -20.58
N ALA A 158 -12.46 -8.13 -21.42
CA ALA A 158 -11.61 -8.07 -22.60
C ALA A 158 -10.88 -6.71 -22.64
N GLY A 159 -9.65 -6.69 -23.14
CA GLY A 159 -8.89 -5.45 -23.16
C GLY A 159 -7.51 -5.57 -23.77
N VAL A 160 -6.60 -4.79 -23.24
CA VAL A 160 -5.21 -4.72 -23.69
C VAL A 160 -4.24 -4.92 -22.52
N TYR A 161 -3.02 -5.32 -22.83
CA TYR A 161 -1.92 -5.29 -21.88
C TYR A 161 -0.72 -4.56 -22.46
N ASP A 162 0.03 -3.87 -21.60
CA ASP A 162 1.30 -3.24 -21.89
C ASP A 162 2.40 -4.05 -21.19
N ASP A 163 3.46 -4.42 -21.92
CA ASP A 163 4.51 -5.33 -21.46
C ASP A 163 5.87 -4.63 -21.46
N GLU A 164 6.33 -4.27 -20.27
CA GLU A 164 7.65 -3.71 -20.01
C GLU A 164 8.50 -4.63 -19.10
N VAL A 165 8.14 -5.92 -19.00
CA VAL A 165 8.81 -6.87 -18.08
C VAL A 165 10.30 -6.98 -18.39
N ALA A 166 10.68 -7.04 -19.67
CA ALA A 166 12.08 -7.23 -20.06
C ALA A 166 12.96 -6.00 -19.79
N GLU A 167 12.39 -4.79 -19.84
CA GLU A 167 13.11 -3.53 -19.72
C GLU A 167 13.00 -2.93 -18.31
N GLU A 168 11.81 -2.95 -17.74
CA GLU A 168 11.49 -2.25 -16.50
C GLU A 168 10.91 -3.15 -15.40
N GLY A 169 10.60 -4.42 -15.69
CA GLY A 169 10.12 -5.40 -14.70
C GLY A 169 8.66 -5.22 -14.29
N TRP A 170 7.80 -4.65 -15.13
CA TRP A 170 6.37 -4.49 -14.89
C TRP A 170 5.54 -4.77 -16.14
N TYR A 171 4.25 -4.99 -15.94
CA TYR A 171 3.26 -4.96 -17.01
C TYR A 171 1.95 -4.35 -16.50
N GLN A 172 1.07 -3.95 -17.40
CA GLN A 172 -0.27 -3.46 -17.03
C GLN A 172 -1.34 -4.14 -17.85
N ILE A 173 -2.39 -4.61 -17.17
CA ILE A 173 -3.62 -5.11 -17.79
C ILE A 173 -4.68 -4.03 -17.63
N MET A 174 -5.38 -3.70 -18.73
CA MET A 174 -6.52 -2.79 -18.76
C MET A 174 -7.66 -3.47 -19.48
N ALA A 175 -8.70 -3.88 -18.77
CA ALA A 175 -9.77 -4.69 -19.31
C ALA A 175 -11.16 -4.23 -18.86
N TYR A 176 -12.14 -4.32 -19.77
CA TYR A 176 -13.52 -3.90 -19.57
C TYR A 176 -14.48 -5.09 -19.69
N SER A 177 -15.62 -5.04 -18.98
CA SER A 177 -16.75 -5.91 -19.30
C SER A 177 -17.45 -5.46 -20.58
N GLU A 178 -18.15 -6.39 -21.25
CA GLU A 178 -18.87 -6.11 -22.51
C GLU A 178 -19.92 -4.98 -22.34
N ASP A 179 -20.52 -4.86 -21.16
CA ASP A 179 -21.50 -3.81 -20.82
C ASP A 179 -20.84 -2.51 -20.31
N GLU A 180 -19.52 -2.42 -20.34
CA GLU A 180 -18.71 -1.30 -19.84
C GLU A 180 -18.95 -0.94 -18.36
N LYS A 181 -19.64 -1.79 -17.61
CA LYS A 181 -19.93 -1.58 -16.19
C LYS A 181 -18.68 -1.75 -15.34
N TYR A 182 -17.77 -2.63 -15.71
CA TYR A 182 -16.54 -2.91 -14.99
C TYR A 182 -15.32 -2.54 -15.81
N PHE A 183 -14.38 -1.83 -15.18
CA PHE A 183 -13.04 -1.63 -15.71
C PHE A 183 -12.04 -2.08 -14.66
N LEU A 184 -11.16 -3.01 -15.05
CA LEU A 184 -10.10 -3.53 -14.21
C LEU A 184 -8.74 -3.06 -14.73
N SER A 185 -7.95 -2.47 -13.85
CA SER A 185 -6.52 -2.19 -14.06
C SER A 185 -5.71 -3.01 -13.06
N LEU A 186 -4.71 -3.74 -13.53
CA LEU A 186 -3.76 -4.50 -12.73
C LEU A 186 -2.34 -4.22 -13.21
N SER A 187 -1.48 -3.77 -12.33
CA SER A 187 -0.08 -3.44 -12.61
C SER A 187 0.83 -4.05 -11.55
N PRO A 188 1.33 -5.29 -11.74
CA PRO A 188 2.34 -5.84 -10.86
C PRO A 188 3.72 -5.22 -11.16
N ASP A 189 4.47 -4.90 -10.09
CA ASP A 189 5.78 -4.27 -10.13
C ASP A 189 6.50 -4.48 -8.77
N PRO A 190 7.66 -5.16 -8.68
CA PRO A 190 8.39 -5.79 -9.80
C PRO A 190 7.91 -7.21 -10.13
N VAL A 191 8.09 -7.63 -11.38
CA VAL A 191 7.87 -9.00 -11.84
C VAL A 191 9.02 -9.47 -12.75
N GLU A 192 9.27 -10.79 -12.72
CA GLU A 192 10.33 -11.42 -13.52
C GLU A 192 9.83 -11.97 -14.86
N SER A 193 8.52 -12.23 -14.98
CA SER A 193 7.90 -12.71 -16.21
C SER A 193 6.39 -12.45 -16.23
N LEU A 194 5.81 -12.35 -17.43
CA LEU A 194 4.36 -12.22 -17.64
C LEU A 194 3.53 -13.36 -17.02
N THR A 195 4.09 -14.56 -16.96
CA THR A 195 3.39 -15.77 -16.46
C THR A 195 3.64 -16.07 -14.99
N GLN A 196 4.25 -15.16 -14.26
CA GLN A 196 4.42 -15.27 -12.81
C GLN A 196 3.05 -15.29 -12.12
N ASP A 197 2.90 -16.12 -11.07
CA ASP A 197 1.73 -16.06 -10.19
C ASP A 197 1.78 -14.77 -9.39
N ILE A 198 0.77 -13.92 -9.52
CA ILE A 198 0.69 -12.60 -8.89
C ILE A 198 -0.17 -12.68 -7.63
N LYS A 199 0.31 -12.04 -6.57
CA LYS A 199 -0.40 -11.82 -5.31
C LYS A 199 -0.61 -10.33 -5.08
N TYR A 200 -1.49 -9.98 -4.16
CA TYR A 200 -1.75 -8.59 -3.77
C TYR A 200 -0.48 -7.80 -3.45
N ALA A 201 0.48 -8.47 -2.81
CA ALA A 201 1.76 -7.88 -2.46
C ALA A 201 2.64 -7.47 -3.66
N ASP A 202 2.40 -8.06 -4.81
CA ASP A 202 3.17 -7.82 -6.03
C ASP A 202 2.57 -6.68 -6.87
N LEU A 203 1.45 -6.07 -6.42
CA LEU A 203 0.75 -5.03 -7.16
C LEU A 203 1.25 -3.62 -6.82
N ASP A 204 1.46 -2.80 -7.83
CA ASP A 204 1.46 -1.35 -7.68
C ASP A 204 0.02 -0.88 -7.45
N LEU A 205 -0.31 -0.52 -6.21
CA LEU A 205 -1.67 -0.17 -5.81
C LEU A 205 -2.15 1.20 -6.33
N GLU A 206 -1.25 2.02 -6.83
CA GLU A 206 -1.62 3.27 -7.52
C GLU A 206 -2.25 2.98 -8.88
N TRP A 207 -1.75 1.93 -9.56
CA TRP A 207 -2.17 1.52 -10.90
C TRP A 207 -3.05 0.28 -10.91
N SER A 208 -3.33 -0.33 -9.74
CA SER A 208 -4.19 -1.50 -9.61
C SER A 208 -5.49 -1.16 -8.89
N TYR A 209 -6.60 -1.18 -9.63
CA TYR A 209 -7.92 -0.78 -9.12
C TYR A 209 -9.05 -1.36 -9.96
N LEU A 210 -10.27 -1.30 -9.41
CA LEU A 210 -11.51 -1.67 -10.10
C LEU A 210 -12.47 -0.49 -10.15
N TYR A 211 -13.01 -0.17 -11.32
CA TYR A 211 -14.21 0.66 -11.44
C TYR A 211 -15.45 -0.22 -11.54
N VAL A 212 -16.53 0.20 -10.89
CA VAL A 212 -17.87 -0.35 -11.04
C VAL A 212 -18.81 0.82 -11.37
N GLY A 213 -19.18 0.96 -12.62
CA GLY A 213 -19.77 2.21 -13.13
C GLY A 213 -18.75 3.36 -12.99
N ASP A 214 -19.17 4.44 -12.34
CA ASP A 214 -18.32 5.63 -12.11
C ASP A 214 -17.50 5.55 -10.82
N ASP A 215 -17.71 4.52 -10.00
CA ASP A 215 -17.05 4.40 -8.68
C ASP A 215 -15.71 3.65 -8.79
N LYS A 216 -14.62 4.27 -8.34
CA LYS A 216 -13.29 3.66 -8.24
C LYS A 216 -13.11 2.98 -6.87
N TYR A 217 -12.70 1.72 -6.89
CA TYR A 217 -12.40 0.92 -5.71
C TYR A 217 -10.94 0.48 -5.71
N SER A 218 -10.25 0.72 -4.61
CA SER A 218 -8.91 0.17 -4.36
C SER A 218 -9.02 -1.34 -4.14
N LEU A 219 -7.98 -2.10 -4.49
CA LEU A 219 -7.91 -3.52 -4.16
C LEU A 219 -7.44 -3.69 -2.71
N THR A 220 -7.98 -4.70 -2.03
CA THR A 220 -7.62 -5.06 -0.65
C THR A 220 -7.09 -6.49 -0.54
N ASP A 221 -7.29 -7.32 -1.56
CA ASP A 221 -6.67 -8.62 -1.79
C ASP A 221 -6.69 -8.92 -3.29
N ALA A 222 -5.70 -9.65 -3.77
CA ALA A 222 -5.66 -10.15 -5.15
C ALA A 222 -4.76 -11.37 -5.27
N ALA A 223 -5.17 -12.30 -6.12
CA ALA A 223 -4.33 -13.40 -6.55
C ALA A 223 -4.76 -13.83 -7.95
N TYR A 224 -3.85 -13.82 -8.91
CA TYR A 224 -4.16 -14.24 -10.28
C TYR A 224 -2.95 -14.85 -10.99
N LYS A 225 -3.25 -15.54 -12.08
CA LYS A 225 -2.28 -16.15 -12.98
C LYS A 225 -2.48 -15.62 -14.38
N VAL A 226 -1.39 -15.51 -15.11
CA VAL A 226 -1.39 -15.16 -16.52
C VAL A 226 -0.97 -16.37 -17.34
N THR A 227 -1.64 -16.58 -18.46
CA THR A 227 -1.26 -17.54 -19.49
C THR A 227 -1.20 -16.84 -20.83
N MET A 228 -0.21 -17.20 -21.65
CA MET A 228 -0.02 -16.65 -22.99
C MET A 228 -0.42 -17.68 -24.05
N ASN A 229 -1.15 -17.27 -25.07
CA ASN A 229 -1.42 -18.05 -26.27
C ASN A 229 -1.09 -17.20 -27.51
N GLY A 230 0.13 -17.36 -28.01
CA GLY A 230 0.70 -16.40 -28.95
C GLY A 230 0.89 -15.04 -28.24
N GLU A 231 0.33 -14.01 -28.82
CA GLU A 231 0.34 -12.66 -28.26
C GLU A 231 -0.87 -12.37 -27.35
N THR A 232 -1.86 -13.24 -27.31
CA THR A 232 -3.05 -13.07 -26.43
C THR A 232 -2.72 -13.46 -25.00
N MET A 233 -2.89 -12.54 -24.09
CA MET A 233 -2.77 -12.74 -22.64
C MET A 233 -4.12 -13.12 -22.04
N THR A 234 -4.15 -14.13 -21.18
CA THR A 234 -5.34 -14.44 -20.36
C THR A 234 -4.96 -14.38 -18.89
N ALA A 235 -5.49 -13.41 -18.15
CA ALA A 235 -5.38 -13.31 -16.71
C ALA A 235 -6.62 -13.89 -16.03
N THR A 236 -6.43 -14.81 -15.08
CA THR A 236 -7.52 -15.46 -14.35
C THR A 236 -7.23 -15.49 -12.88
N GLY A 237 -8.17 -15.06 -12.06
CA GLY A 237 -7.96 -15.05 -10.63
C GLY A 237 -9.11 -14.49 -9.81
N LYS A 238 -8.77 -14.03 -8.62
CA LYS A 238 -9.69 -13.34 -7.72
C LYS A 238 -9.09 -12.02 -7.25
N LEU A 239 -9.95 -11.10 -6.93
CA LEU A 239 -9.61 -9.87 -6.21
C LEU A 239 -10.72 -9.52 -5.22
N VAL A 240 -10.38 -8.77 -4.19
CA VAL A 240 -11.33 -8.16 -3.25
C VAL A 240 -11.16 -6.66 -3.34
N ALA A 241 -12.23 -5.96 -3.64
CA ALA A 241 -12.22 -4.51 -3.69
C ALA A 241 -12.66 -3.89 -2.35
N SER A 242 -12.36 -2.62 -2.15
CA SER A 242 -12.68 -1.89 -0.91
C SER A 242 -14.18 -1.76 -0.61
N ASN A 243 -15.05 -2.08 -1.58
CA ASN A 243 -16.49 -2.23 -1.37
C ASN A 243 -16.88 -3.56 -0.65
N GLY A 244 -15.91 -4.42 -0.34
CA GLY A 244 -16.14 -5.71 0.31
C GLY A 244 -16.63 -6.82 -0.61
N ILE A 245 -16.62 -6.65 -1.92
CA ILE A 245 -17.01 -7.69 -2.87
C ILE A 245 -15.78 -8.44 -3.36
N GLU A 246 -15.86 -9.77 -3.34
CA GLU A 246 -14.89 -10.66 -3.99
C GLU A 246 -15.29 -10.87 -5.45
N TYR A 247 -14.39 -10.55 -6.35
CA TYR A 247 -14.56 -10.74 -7.78
C TYR A 247 -13.68 -11.90 -8.26
N GLN A 248 -14.30 -12.90 -8.86
CA GLN A 248 -13.57 -13.85 -9.68
C GLN A 248 -13.54 -13.32 -11.10
N PHE A 249 -12.38 -13.25 -11.72
CA PHE A 249 -12.27 -12.64 -13.05
C PHE A 249 -11.50 -13.50 -14.05
N THR A 250 -11.86 -13.33 -15.30
CA THR A 250 -11.09 -13.74 -16.47
C THR A 250 -11.00 -12.54 -17.40
N ALA A 251 -9.78 -12.06 -17.66
CA ALA A 251 -9.51 -11.00 -18.61
C ALA A 251 -8.70 -11.55 -19.79
N VAL A 252 -9.21 -11.38 -20.99
CA VAL A 252 -8.53 -11.74 -22.25
C VAL A 252 -8.05 -10.45 -22.89
N CYS A 253 -6.74 -10.30 -23.08
CA CYS A 253 -6.12 -9.06 -23.50
C CYS A 253 -5.20 -9.30 -24.70
N GLU A 254 -5.25 -8.37 -25.66
CA GLU A 254 -4.30 -8.28 -26.75
C GLU A 254 -3.18 -7.30 -26.39
N PRO A 255 -2.00 -7.37 -27.03
CA PRO A 255 -0.95 -6.40 -26.76
C PRO A 255 -1.43 -4.99 -27.14
N TYR A 256 -1.08 -4.03 -26.29
CA TYR A 256 -1.32 -2.62 -26.59
C TYR A 256 -0.42 -2.21 -27.78
N VAL A 257 -1.04 -1.77 -28.86
CA VAL A 257 -0.35 -1.23 -30.03
C VAL A 257 -0.61 0.26 -30.07
N ASP A 258 0.42 1.05 -29.82
CA ASP A 258 0.33 2.51 -30.00
C ASP A 258 0.29 2.81 -31.50
N GLU A 259 -0.91 3.07 -32.04
CA GLU A 259 -1.07 3.45 -33.46
C GLU A 259 -0.45 4.82 -33.78
N GLU A 260 -0.09 5.61 -32.77
CA GLU A 260 0.64 6.87 -32.89
C GLU A 260 1.97 6.80 -32.13
N ALA A 261 2.96 6.10 -32.69
CA ALA A 261 4.35 6.21 -32.25
C ALA A 261 4.91 7.61 -32.54
N VAL A 262 4.35 8.65 -31.92
CA VAL A 262 4.89 10.01 -31.88
C VAL A 262 4.82 10.52 -30.44
N ALA A 263 5.88 10.30 -29.77
CA ALA A 263 6.41 10.86 -28.53
C ALA A 263 6.55 9.85 -27.38
N PRO A 264 7.75 9.28 -27.26
CA PRO A 264 8.11 8.49 -26.08
C PRO A 264 8.38 9.42 -24.89
N ALA A 265 8.23 8.88 -23.68
CA ALA A 265 8.88 9.36 -22.45
C ALA A 265 8.35 10.65 -21.78
N LYS A 266 7.14 11.12 -22.01
CA LYS A 266 6.61 12.27 -21.24
C LYS A 266 5.69 11.95 -20.07
N VAL A 267 5.20 10.73 -19.93
CA VAL A 267 4.26 10.39 -18.88
C VAL A 267 4.95 10.10 -17.52
N ARG A 268 6.20 9.60 -17.55
CA ARG A 268 6.96 9.32 -16.30
C ARG A 268 7.84 10.47 -15.80
N ALA A 269 8.26 11.40 -16.66
CA ALA A 269 8.98 12.59 -16.19
C ALA A 269 8.13 13.53 -15.30
N ALA A 270 6.81 13.36 -15.29
CA ALA A 270 5.92 14.07 -14.38
C ALA A 270 5.93 13.50 -12.95
N LYS A 271 6.49 12.32 -12.70
CA LYS A 271 6.59 11.70 -11.36
C LYS A 271 7.44 12.52 -10.38
N THR A 272 8.40 13.30 -10.86
CA THR A 272 9.37 13.98 -9.98
C THR A 272 8.85 15.31 -9.41
N VAL A 273 7.85 15.94 -10.02
CA VAL A 273 7.29 17.22 -9.53
C VAL A 273 5.83 17.07 -9.07
N ALA A 274 5.03 16.22 -9.73
CA ALA A 274 3.66 15.93 -9.30
C ALA A 274 3.59 15.01 -8.06
N GLY A 275 4.65 14.29 -7.74
CA GLY A 275 4.76 13.44 -6.54
C GLY A 275 4.73 14.20 -5.20
N LEU A 276 4.87 15.53 -5.23
CA LEU A 276 4.76 16.39 -4.05
C LEU A 276 3.33 16.89 -3.78
N GLN A 277 2.36 16.60 -4.64
CA GLN A 277 0.99 17.05 -4.43
C GLN A 277 0.24 16.10 -3.50
N HIS A 278 -0.07 16.58 -2.28
CA HIS A 278 -0.99 15.98 -1.30
C HIS A 278 -0.85 14.46 -1.11
N LYS A 279 0.33 13.99 -0.67
CA LYS A 279 0.43 12.60 -0.21
C LYS A 279 -0.37 12.44 1.08
N ALA A 280 -1.57 11.87 0.98
CA ALA A 280 -2.12 11.13 2.11
C ALA A 280 -1.06 10.11 2.56
N LEU A 281 -0.91 9.89 3.89
CA LEU A 281 -0.02 8.86 4.41
C LEU A 281 -0.47 7.51 3.84
N LYS A 282 0.28 7.00 2.88
CA LYS A 282 0.04 5.70 2.25
C LYS A 282 0.96 4.64 2.86
N VAL A 283 0.55 3.39 2.79
CA VAL A 283 1.43 2.27 3.12
C VAL A 283 2.49 2.16 2.04
N VAL A 284 3.76 2.11 2.46
CA VAL A 284 4.91 1.98 1.56
C VAL A 284 5.49 0.58 1.70
N ARG A 285 5.78 -0.06 0.58
CA ARG A 285 6.61 -1.26 0.49
C ARG A 285 8.04 -0.87 0.12
N MET A 286 9.00 -1.53 0.77
CA MET A 286 10.44 -1.34 0.56
C MET A 286 11.01 -2.48 -0.26
#